data_15797c676af57487a321f1adde4d63bd
#
_entry.id   15797c676af57487a321f1adde4d63bd
#
_cell.length_a   1.000
_cell.length_b   1.000
_cell.length_c   1.000
_cell.angle_alpha   90.00
_cell.angle_beta   90.00
_cell.angle_gamma   90.00
#
_symmetry.space_group_name_H-M   'P 1'
#
loop_
_entity.id
_entity.type
_entity.pdbx_description
1 polymer ?
#
loop_
_entity_poly.entity_id
_entity_poly.type
_entity_poly.pdbx_seq_one_letter_code
_entity_poly.pdbx_strand_id
1 'polypeptide(L)'
;TDSSNPIEIAYFDRGPIKEKELITGGYWSVYYYEGSIYGTEITRGLDTFKLIPSEYLTKNEIEAAKLAYPSIGSRRLFNPQQQIPMTWPSEPEVALAYLDQLKRDKILEDKTIENIVKILDRVSSAMKRGGNNRLSRQIERIDLNMDDPKFKEATKHRIQKLNSTLKEIAQKLKR
;
A
#
# COMPACT_ATOMS: atom_id res chain seq x y z
N THR A 1 7.88 3.86 0.90
CA THR A 1 8.53 3.07 -0.17
C THR A 1 9.91 3.65 -0.46
N ASP A 2 10.91 2.83 -0.59
CA ASP A 2 12.27 3.23 -0.93
C ASP A 2 12.43 3.14 -2.46
N SER A 3 12.36 4.27 -3.13
CA SER A 3 12.49 4.35 -4.59
C SER A 3 13.90 4.01 -5.11
N SER A 4 14.90 4.04 -4.22
CA SER A 4 16.28 3.67 -4.56
C SER A 4 16.55 2.16 -4.52
N ASN A 5 15.60 1.38 -3.99
CA ASN A 5 15.72 -0.07 -3.87
C ASN A 5 14.41 -0.75 -4.30
N PRO A 6 14.11 -0.76 -5.61
CA PRO A 6 12.92 -1.43 -6.12
C PRO A 6 13.02 -2.94 -5.94
N ILE A 7 11.91 -3.58 -5.60
CA ILE A 7 11.79 -5.03 -5.45
C ILE A 7 10.83 -5.55 -6.51
N GLU A 8 11.22 -6.59 -7.23
CA GLU A 8 10.31 -7.31 -8.11
C GLU A 8 9.26 -8.04 -7.27
N ILE A 9 7.98 -7.71 -7.49
CA ILE A 9 6.86 -8.31 -6.73
C ILE A 9 6.09 -9.35 -7.54
N ALA A 10 6.19 -9.32 -8.86
CA ALA A 10 5.57 -10.26 -9.78
C ALA A 10 6.15 -10.10 -11.18
N TYR A 11 6.01 -11.12 -11.98
CA TYR A 11 6.28 -11.07 -13.41
C TYR A 11 5.20 -11.85 -14.17
N PHE A 12 5.07 -11.58 -15.46
CA PHE A 12 4.21 -12.32 -16.37
C PHE A 12 4.81 -12.33 -17.77
N ASP A 13 4.89 -13.52 -18.34
CA ASP A 13 5.34 -13.74 -19.71
C ASP A 13 4.37 -14.71 -20.41
N ARG A 14 3.92 -14.35 -21.61
CA ARG A 14 3.05 -15.20 -22.45
C ARG A 14 3.84 -16.13 -23.37
N GLY A 15 5.15 -16.05 -23.33
CA GLY A 15 6.02 -16.75 -24.27
C GLY A 15 5.97 -16.15 -25.71
N PRO A 16 6.67 -16.80 -26.66
CA PRO A 16 6.76 -16.30 -28.02
C PRO A 16 5.41 -16.32 -28.73
N ILE A 17 5.21 -15.39 -29.66
CA ILE A 17 4.01 -15.36 -30.53
C ILE A 17 4.02 -16.54 -31.49
N LYS A 18 5.20 -16.81 -32.06
CA LYS A 18 5.49 -18.02 -32.85
C LYS A 18 6.88 -18.52 -32.49
N GLU A 19 7.03 -19.83 -32.32
CA GLU A 19 8.28 -20.43 -31.88
C GLU A 19 9.44 -20.29 -32.89
N LYS A 20 9.14 -20.20 -34.18
CA LYS A 20 10.14 -20.25 -35.25
C LYS A 20 10.23 -18.95 -36.06
N GLU A 21 9.49 -17.94 -35.69
CA GLU A 21 9.46 -16.67 -36.41
C GLU A 21 9.73 -15.50 -35.45
N LEU A 22 10.61 -14.58 -35.86
CA LEU A 22 10.81 -13.33 -35.11
C LEU A 22 9.63 -12.39 -35.40
N ILE A 23 8.72 -12.25 -34.41
CA ILE A 23 7.57 -11.36 -34.48
C ILE A 23 7.68 -10.34 -33.35
N THR A 24 7.47 -9.07 -33.66
CA THR A 24 7.43 -8.03 -32.65
C THR A 24 6.23 -8.24 -31.72
N GLY A 25 6.52 -8.32 -30.43
CA GLY A 25 5.52 -8.52 -29.37
C GLY A 25 5.99 -7.94 -28.06
N GLY A 26 5.23 -8.18 -27.01
CA GLY A 26 5.52 -7.69 -25.67
C GLY A 26 4.63 -6.51 -25.27
N TYR A 27 4.73 -6.11 -24.00
CA TYR A 27 3.90 -5.04 -23.49
C TYR A 27 4.46 -3.68 -23.91
N TRP A 28 3.62 -2.88 -24.58
CA TRP A 28 3.93 -1.50 -24.94
C TRP A 28 3.87 -0.60 -23.71
N SER A 29 2.84 -0.78 -22.86
CA SER A 29 2.65 0.00 -21.65
C SER A 29 1.89 -0.81 -20.60
N VAL A 30 2.16 -0.51 -19.31
CA VAL A 30 1.53 -1.15 -18.18
C VAL A 30 1.12 -0.09 -17.16
N TYR A 31 -0.13 -0.13 -16.70
CA TYR A 31 -0.69 0.83 -15.74
C TYR A 31 -1.39 0.11 -14.61
N TYR A 32 -1.18 0.59 -13.39
CA TYR A 32 -1.99 0.19 -12.23
C TYR A 32 -3.12 1.19 -12.03
N TYR A 33 -4.35 0.70 -11.96
CA TYR A 33 -5.53 1.51 -11.69
C TYR A 33 -6.59 0.70 -10.93
N GLU A 34 -7.10 1.26 -9.85
CA GLU A 34 -8.17 0.68 -9.00
C GLU A 34 -7.99 -0.81 -8.67
N GLY A 35 -6.79 -1.20 -8.27
CA GLY A 35 -6.50 -2.57 -7.84
C GLY A 35 -6.22 -3.56 -8.97
N SER A 36 -6.21 -3.10 -10.21
CA SER A 36 -5.88 -3.92 -11.40
C SER A 36 -4.69 -3.34 -12.15
N ILE A 37 -3.95 -4.20 -12.82
CA ILE A 37 -2.87 -3.83 -13.73
C ILE A 37 -3.37 -4.06 -15.14
N TYR A 38 -3.26 -3.04 -15.98
CA TYR A 38 -3.67 -3.07 -17.39
C TYR A 38 -2.43 -2.99 -18.27
N GLY A 39 -2.22 -4.01 -19.09
CA GLY A 39 -1.09 -4.08 -20.00
C GLY A 39 -1.54 -4.17 -21.44
N THR A 40 -1.04 -3.27 -22.30
CA THR A 40 -1.28 -3.34 -23.74
C THR A 40 -0.17 -4.12 -24.42
N GLU A 41 -0.50 -5.27 -24.97
CA GLU A 41 0.43 -6.12 -25.71
C GLU A 41 0.30 -5.80 -27.22
N ILE A 42 1.43 -5.62 -27.91
CA ILE A 42 1.49 -5.11 -29.28
C ILE A 42 0.64 -5.94 -30.26
N THR A 43 0.69 -7.27 -30.12
CA THR A 43 0.07 -8.20 -31.08
C THR A 43 -1.19 -8.84 -30.54
N ARG A 44 -1.31 -9.00 -29.21
CA ARG A 44 -2.36 -9.82 -28.57
C ARG A 44 -3.42 -8.98 -27.85
N GLY A 45 -3.30 -7.65 -27.84
CA GLY A 45 -4.31 -6.72 -27.33
C GLY A 45 -4.12 -6.35 -25.85
N LEU A 46 -5.19 -6.34 -25.07
CA LEU A 46 -5.21 -5.87 -23.68
C LEU A 46 -5.24 -7.05 -22.70
N ASP A 47 -4.35 -7.03 -21.74
CA ASP A 47 -4.40 -7.91 -20.58
C ASP A 47 -4.75 -7.15 -19.31
N THR A 48 -5.50 -7.80 -18.45
CA THR A 48 -5.81 -7.28 -17.11
C THR A 48 -5.34 -8.28 -16.05
N PHE A 49 -4.51 -7.80 -15.12
CA PHE A 49 -3.96 -8.62 -14.04
C PHE A 49 -4.44 -8.15 -12.68
N LYS A 50 -4.48 -9.08 -11.74
CA LYS A 50 -4.65 -8.80 -10.32
C LYS A 50 -3.43 -9.27 -9.56
N LEU A 51 -2.95 -8.46 -8.64
CA LEU A 51 -1.91 -8.88 -7.70
C LEU A 51 -2.48 -9.91 -6.72
N ILE A 52 -1.70 -10.94 -6.46
CA ILE A 52 -1.95 -11.94 -5.42
C ILE A 52 -0.91 -11.79 -4.33
N PRO A 53 -1.23 -12.10 -3.06
CA PRO A 53 -0.27 -12.02 -1.97
C PRO A 53 0.94 -12.90 -2.19
N SER A 54 2.12 -12.39 -1.82
CA SER A 54 3.40 -13.08 -1.86
C SER A 54 4.22 -12.73 -0.61
N GLU A 55 5.43 -13.26 -0.49
CA GLU A 55 6.37 -12.88 0.56
C GLU A 55 6.81 -11.40 0.49
N TYR A 56 6.76 -10.80 -0.72
CA TYR A 56 7.14 -9.40 -0.96
C TYR A 56 5.97 -8.43 -0.94
N LEU A 57 4.74 -8.94 -1.06
CA LEU A 57 3.52 -8.12 -1.15
C LEU A 57 2.38 -8.78 -0.38
N THR A 58 2.02 -8.23 0.77
CA THR A 58 0.96 -8.79 1.61
C THR A 58 -0.44 -8.42 1.10
N LYS A 59 -1.45 -9.14 1.60
CA LYS A 59 -2.85 -8.80 1.33
C LYS A 59 -3.18 -7.37 1.78
N ASN A 60 -2.68 -6.93 2.93
CA ASN A 60 -2.93 -5.58 3.43
C ASN A 60 -2.32 -4.51 2.52
N GLU A 61 -1.12 -4.77 1.97
CA GLU A 61 -0.48 -3.86 1.02
C GLU A 61 -1.29 -3.77 -0.29
N ILE A 62 -1.84 -4.88 -0.78
CA ILE A 62 -2.72 -4.89 -1.97
C ILE A 62 -4.00 -4.10 -1.69
N GLU A 63 -4.66 -4.31 -0.55
CA GLU A 63 -5.88 -3.56 -0.19
C GLU A 63 -5.59 -2.07 0.01
N ALA A 64 -4.48 -1.73 0.68
CA ALA A 64 -4.07 -0.33 0.82
C ALA A 64 -3.79 0.33 -0.54
N ALA A 65 -3.17 -0.39 -1.49
CA ALA A 65 -2.89 0.14 -2.83
C ALA A 65 -4.17 0.52 -3.60
N LYS A 66 -5.29 -0.18 -3.37
CA LYS A 66 -6.60 0.17 -3.97
C LYS A 66 -7.17 1.50 -3.47
N LEU A 67 -6.74 1.94 -2.30
CA LEU A 67 -7.18 3.18 -1.68
C LEU A 67 -6.35 4.40 -2.10
N ALA A 68 -5.26 4.18 -2.85
CA ALA A 68 -4.40 5.26 -3.33
C ALA A 68 -5.15 6.20 -4.27
N TYR A 69 -4.93 7.50 -4.11
CA TYR A 69 -5.52 8.52 -4.99
C TYR A 69 -4.50 9.62 -5.30
N PRO A 70 -4.66 10.34 -6.44
CA PRO A 70 -3.79 11.45 -6.78
C PRO A 70 -3.86 12.56 -5.73
N SER A 71 -2.70 13.07 -5.30
CA SER A 71 -2.60 14.19 -4.34
C SER A 71 -3.13 15.51 -4.88
N ILE A 72 -3.37 15.59 -6.18
CA ILE A 72 -3.88 16.78 -6.86
C ILE A 72 -5.40 16.67 -6.92
N GLY A 73 -6.09 17.66 -6.35
CA GLY A 73 -7.54 17.66 -6.17
C GLY A 73 -8.35 17.21 -7.40
N SER A 74 -9.51 16.67 -7.14
CA SER A 74 -10.42 15.87 -7.96
C SER A 74 -10.88 16.44 -9.31
N ARG A 75 -10.41 17.59 -9.73
CA ARG A 75 -10.86 18.26 -10.96
C ARG A 75 -9.92 18.10 -12.16
N ARG A 76 -8.80 17.42 -12.02
CA ARG A 76 -7.89 17.16 -13.14
C ARG A 76 -8.06 15.74 -13.62
N LEU A 77 -8.23 15.57 -14.92
CA LEU A 77 -8.16 14.28 -15.57
C LEU A 77 -6.81 13.63 -15.20
N PHE A 78 -6.89 12.43 -14.67
CA PHE A 78 -5.72 11.63 -14.36
C PHE A 78 -5.04 11.23 -15.67
N ASN A 79 -3.80 11.66 -15.85
CA ASN A 79 -2.95 11.16 -16.92
C ASN A 79 -1.89 10.23 -16.32
N PRO A 80 -1.97 8.91 -16.53
CA PRO A 80 -1.04 7.95 -15.94
C PRO A 80 0.39 8.10 -16.45
N GLN A 81 0.63 8.82 -17.54
CA GLN A 81 1.97 9.13 -18.03
C GLN A 81 2.64 10.28 -17.25
N GLN A 82 1.86 11.07 -16.54
CA GLN A 82 2.42 12.08 -15.63
C GLN A 82 2.74 11.42 -14.30
N GLN A 83 3.93 11.66 -13.78
CA GLN A 83 4.32 11.20 -12.44
C GLN A 83 3.61 12.06 -11.36
N ILE A 84 2.34 11.78 -11.15
CA ILE A 84 1.55 12.47 -10.14
C ILE A 84 1.79 11.80 -8.79
N PRO A 85 2.14 12.56 -7.74
CA PRO A 85 2.27 12.01 -6.40
C PRO A 85 0.96 11.36 -5.95
N MET A 86 1.04 10.13 -5.50
CA MET A 86 -0.08 9.40 -4.93
C MET A 86 -0.08 9.54 -3.41
N THR A 87 -1.26 9.54 -2.82
CA THR A 87 -1.45 9.54 -1.38
C THR A 87 -2.47 8.48 -0.98
N TRP A 88 -2.55 8.21 0.30
CA TRP A 88 -3.44 7.21 0.87
C TRP A 88 -4.30 7.84 1.96
N PRO A 89 -5.57 7.45 2.08
CA PRO A 89 -6.41 7.87 3.18
C PRO A 89 -5.95 7.23 4.49
N SER A 90 -6.28 7.86 5.61
CA SER A 90 -6.02 7.28 6.92
C SER A 90 -7.10 6.26 7.24
N GLU A 91 -6.89 5.04 6.75
CA GLU A 91 -7.76 3.87 6.92
C GLU A 91 -6.98 2.72 7.57
N PRO A 92 -7.67 1.80 8.27
CA PRO A 92 -7.02 0.66 8.93
C PRO A 92 -6.14 -0.17 7.99
N GLU A 93 -6.57 -0.38 6.75
CA GLU A 93 -5.85 -1.14 5.73
C GLU A 93 -4.48 -0.52 5.42
N VAL A 94 -4.41 0.82 5.40
CA VAL A 94 -3.16 1.55 5.18
C VAL A 94 -2.22 1.41 6.37
N ALA A 95 -2.74 1.48 7.60
CA ALA A 95 -1.96 1.25 8.80
C ALA A 95 -1.42 -0.19 8.87
N LEU A 96 -2.26 -1.18 8.52
CA LEU A 96 -1.86 -2.60 8.46
C LEU A 96 -0.77 -2.84 7.41
N ALA A 97 -0.85 -2.18 6.25
CA ALA A 97 0.17 -2.27 5.22
C ALA A 97 1.54 -1.75 5.71
N TYR A 98 1.57 -0.62 6.41
CA TYR A 98 2.81 -0.14 7.03
C TYR A 98 3.36 -1.09 8.10
N LEU A 99 2.48 -1.71 8.91
CA LEU A 99 2.89 -2.72 9.90
C LEU A 99 3.50 -3.94 9.23
N ASP A 100 2.92 -4.43 8.14
CA ASP A 100 3.45 -5.56 7.39
C ASP A 100 4.84 -5.26 6.82
N GLN A 101 5.06 -4.05 6.31
CA GLN A 101 6.37 -3.61 5.84
C GLN A 101 7.41 -3.56 6.96
N LEU A 102 7.05 -2.99 8.11
CA LEU A 102 7.94 -2.92 9.28
C LEU A 102 8.23 -4.30 9.88
N LYS A 103 7.25 -5.21 9.81
CA LYS A 103 7.44 -6.63 10.20
C LYS A 103 8.42 -7.33 9.27
N ARG A 104 8.27 -7.18 7.97
CA ARG A 104 9.16 -7.76 6.95
C ARG A 104 10.60 -7.29 7.14
N ASP A 105 10.77 -6.02 7.47
CA ASP A 105 12.08 -5.42 7.74
C ASP A 105 12.61 -5.74 9.16
N LYS A 106 11.86 -6.49 9.98
CA LYS A 106 12.20 -6.85 11.37
C LYS A 106 12.48 -5.62 12.27
N ILE A 107 11.72 -4.55 12.07
CA ILE A 107 11.87 -3.29 12.79
C ILE A 107 11.10 -3.30 14.11
N LEU A 108 9.95 -3.96 14.16
CA LEU A 108 9.08 -4.04 15.32
C LEU A 108 9.03 -5.47 15.85
N GLU A 109 8.91 -5.61 17.17
CA GLU A 109 8.66 -6.90 17.81
C GLU A 109 7.26 -7.43 17.44
N ASP A 110 7.15 -8.74 17.23
CA ASP A 110 5.89 -9.40 16.87
C ASP A 110 4.76 -9.08 17.86
N LYS A 111 5.05 -9.02 19.16
CA LYS A 111 4.08 -8.67 20.20
C LYS A 111 3.52 -7.26 20.03
N THR A 112 4.34 -6.31 19.65
CA THR A 112 3.92 -4.93 19.37
C THR A 112 3.00 -4.90 18.16
N ILE A 113 3.38 -5.59 17.08
CA ILE A 113 2.58 -5.71 15.86
C ILE A 113 1.21 -6.33 16.16
N GLU A 114 1.18 -7.48 16.84
CA GLU A 114 -0.06 -8.16 17.22
C GLU A 114 -1.02 -7.27 18.03
N ASN A 115 -0.47 -6.50 18.96
CA ASN A 115 -1.29 -5.58 19.77
C ASN A 115 -1.93 -4.49 18.91
N ILE A 116 -1.16 -3.90 17.98
CA ILE A 116 -1.68 -2.85 17.08
C ILE A 116 -2.72 -3.45 16.13
N VAL A 117 -2.46 -4.63 15.54
CA VAL A 117 -3.41 -5.33 14.67
C VAL A 117 -4.75 -5.57 15.40
N LYS A 118 -4.72 -6.13 16.63
CA LYS A 118 -5.94 -6.34 17.44
C LYS A 118 -6.74 -5.04 17.70
N ILE A 119 -6.05 -3.91 17.78
CA ILE A 119 -6.71 -2.61 17.91
C ILE A 119 -7.34 -2.22 16.58
N LEU A 120 -6.59 -2.31 15.47
CA LEU A 120 -7.04 -1.93 14.13
C LEU A 120 -8.22 -2.78 13.63
N ASP A 121 -8.26 -4.08 13.93
CA ASP A 121 -9.39 -4.97 13.59
C ASP A 121 -10.75 -4.47 14.15
N ARG A 122 -10.70 -3.71 15.24
CA ARG A 122 -11.91 -3.14 15.87
C ARG A 122 -12.30 -1.79 15.29
N VAL A 123 -11.37 -1.12 14.59
CA VAL A 123 -11.55 0.24 14.07
C VAL A 123 -12.63 0.29 13.00
N SER A 124 -12.56 -0.56 11.99
CA SER A 124 -13.52 -0.58 10.88
C SER A 124 -14.96 -0.72 11.37
N SER A 125 -15.18 -1.60 12.34
CA SER A 125 -16.51 -1.78 12.96
C SER A 125 -16.93 -0.59 13.83
N ALA A 126 -15.98 0.06 14.50
CA ALA A 126 -16.25 1.24 15.32
C ALA A 126 -16.58 2.47 14.46
N MET A 127 -15.89 2.67 13.35
CA MET A 127 -16.15 3.75 12.40
C MET A 127 -17.56 3.64 11.80
N LYS A 128 -17.97 2.43 11.38
CA LYS A 128 -19.32 2.17 10.85
C LYS A 128 -20.43 2.47 11.86
N ARG A 129 -20.15 2.37 13.17
CA ARG A 129 -21.09 2.67 14.28
C ARG A 129 -21.03 4.13 14.76
N GLY A 130 -20.32 4.99 14.04
CA GLY A 130 -20.21 6.42 14.35
C GLY A 130 -19.13 6.76 15.39
N GLY A 131 -18.12 5.92 15.54
CA GLY A 131 -16.94 6.20 16.35
C GLY A 131 -16.89 5.46 17.70
N ASN A 132 -15.78 5.64 18.43
CA ASN A 132 -15.52 5.05 19.74
C ASN A 132 -14.38 5.80 20.46
N ASN A 133 -14.71 6.65 21.42
CA ASN A 133 -13.73 7.46 22.17
C ASN A 133 -12.73 6.63 22.99
N ARG A 134 -13.10 5.43 23.45
CA ARG A 134 -12.16 4.55 24.17
C ARG A 134 -11.12 3.98 23.21
N LEU A 135 -11.56 3.55 22.03
CA LEU A 135 -10.67 3.04 20.98
C LEU A 135 -9.77 4.12 20.44
N SER A 136 -10.29 5.33 20.21
CA SER A 136 -9.50 6.52 19.84
C SER A 136 -8.34 6.74 20.81
N ARG A 137 -8.62 6.77 22.12
CA ARG A 137 -7.57 6.93 23.15
C ARG A 137 -6.55 5.79 23.19
N GLN A 138 -6.97 4.56 22.83
CA GLN A 138 -6.02 3.44 22.74
C GLN A 138 -5.05 3.65 21.57
N ILE A 139 -5.53 4.13 20.42
CA ILE A 139 -4.70 4.39 19.25
C ILE A 139 -3.77 5.59 19.50
N GLU A 140 -4.26 6.67 20.13
CA GLU A 140 -3.44 7.85 20.44
C GLU A 140 -2.22 7.55 21.34
N ARG A 141 -2.27 6.46 22.09
CA ARG A 141 -1.14 6.00 22.92
C ARG A 141 -0.09 5.18 22.16
N ILE A 142 -0.41 4.82 20.90
CA ILE A 142 0.56 4.15 20.04
C ILE A 142 1.44 5.23 19.43
N ASP A 143 2.68 5.27 19.88
CA ASP A 143 3.71 6.16 19.31
C ASP A 143 4.98 5.33 19.12
N LEU A 144 5.30 5.05 17.86
CA LEU A 144 6.46 4.26 17.51
C LEU A 144 7.67 5.17 17.39
N ASN A 145 8.71 4.86 18.14
CA ASN A 145 9.94 5.65 18.15
C ASN A 145 10.66 5.57 16.81
N MET A 146 11.06 6.74 16.29
CA MET A 146 11.81 6.88 15.04
C MET A 146 13.30 7.16 15.25
N ASP A 147 13.72 7.41 16.51
CA ASP A 147 15.03 8.00 16.81
C ASP A 147 16.16 6.95 16.94
N ASP A 148 15.92 5.70 16.54
CA ASP A 148 17.00 4.71 16.50
C ASP A 148 17.97 5.07 15.36
N PRO A 149 19.25 5.33 15.67
CA PRO A 149 20.27 5.67 14.67
C PRO A 149 20.54 4.55 13.65
N LYS A 150 20.11 3.32 13.94
CA LYS A 150 20.22 2.18 13.01
C LYS A 150 19.17 2.21 11.91
N PHE A 151 18.10 2.99 12.07
CA PHE A 151 17.04 3.04 11.08
C PHE A 151 17.47 3.84 9.85
N LYS A 152 17.28 3.22 8.68
CA LYS A 152 17.40 3.89 7.39
C LYS A 152 16.30 4.95 7.25
N GLU A 153 16.52 5.96 6.42
CA GLU A 153 15.52 7.02 6.16
C GLU A 153 14.17 6.46 5.67
N ALA A 154 14.19 5.43 4.82
CA ALA A 154 12.97 4.76 4.38
C ALA A 154 12.17 4.13 5.55
N THR A 155 12.86 3.56 6.54
CA THR A 155 12.24 3.01 7.76
C THR A 155 11.64 4.11 8.61
N LYS A 156 12.37 5.18 8.87
CA LYS A 156 11.87 6.35 9.61
C LYS A 156 10.64 6.95 8.94
N HIS A 157 10.67 7.09 7.62
CA HIS A 157 9.53 7.59 6.85
C HIS A 157 8.30 6.68 7.00
N ARG A 158 8.46 5.35 6.95
CA ARG A 158 7.35 4.40 7.17
C ARG A 158 6.75 4.51 8.56
N ILE A 159 7.60 4.60 9.60
CA ILE A 159 7.15 4.78 10.99
C ILE A 159 6.39 6.11 11.13
N GLN A 160 6.92 7.19 10.57
CA GLN A 160 6.27 8.50 10.57
C GLN A 160 4.89 8.45 9.91
N LYS A 161 4.78 7.79 8.75
CA LYS A 161 3.51 7.64 8.04
C LYS A 161 2.53 6.77 8.83
N LEU A 162 3.00 5.69 9.45
CA LEU A 162 2.15 4.87 10.32
C LEU A 162 1.63 5.69 11.52
N ASN A 163 2.50 6.41 12.23
CA ASN A 163 2.11 7.26 13.36
C ASN A 163 1.08 8.32 12.93
N SER A 164 1.29 8.98 11.79
CA SER A 164 0.33 9.96 11.25
C SER A 164 -1.01 9.32 10.92
N THR A 165 -0.99 8.17 10.24
CA THR A 165 -2.21 7.41 9.89
C THR A 165 -2.99 7.01 11.14
N LEU A 166 -2.31 6.50 12.17
CA LEU A 166 -2.93 6.14 13.44
C LEU A 166 -3.56 7.35 14.15
N LYS A 167 -2.86 8.49 14.19
CA LYS A 167 -3.39 9.73 14.78
C LYS A 167 -4.65 10.21 14.06
N GLU A 168 -4.68 10.17 12.75
CA GLU A 168 -5.87 10.58 11.97
C GLU A 168 -7.03 9.58 12.13
N ILE A 169 -6.75 8.27 12.18
CA ILE A 169 -7.76 7.24 12.52
C ILE A 169 -8.36 7.52 13.90
N ALA A 170 -7.52 7.84 14.89
CA ALA A 170 -7.98 8.17 16.23
C ALA A 170 -8.91 9.40 16.23
N GLN A 171 -8.60 10.42 15.43
CA GLN A 171 -9.45 11.61 15.26
C GLN A 171 -10.81 11.26 14.65
N LYS A 172 -10.83 10.43 13.60
CA LYS A 172 -12.08 9.95 12.98
C LYS A 172 -12.99 9.15 13.95
N LEU A 173 -12.41 8.53 14.97
CA LEU A 173 -13.14 7.77 15.99
C LEU A 173 -13.72 8.64 17.12
N LYS A 174 -13.31 9.89 17.25
CA LYS A 174 -13.87 10.82 18.24
C LYS A 174 -15.30 11.19 17.85
N ARG A 175 -16.18 11.13 18.81
CA ARG A 175 -17.60 11.56 18.70
C ARG A 175 -17.77 12.97 19.22
#